data_6df699a71b0c06939d8a17312b05a957
#
_entry.id   6df699a71b0c06939d8a17312b05a957
#
_cell.length_a   1.000
_cell.length_b   1.000
_cell.length_c   1.000
_cell.angle_alpha   90.00
_cell.angle_beta   90.00
_cell.angle_gamma   90.00
#
_symmetry.space_group_name_H-M   'P 1'
#
loop_
_entity.id
_entity.type
_entity.pdbx_description
1 polymer ?
#
loop_
_entity_poly.entity_id
_entity_poly.type
_entity_poly.pdbx_seq_one_letter_code
_entity_poly.pdbx_strand_id
1 'polypeptide(L)'
;MKPTLHVLTNPWAITHPRYRMDPFNIAALKFCTHMLPKGYDIVHYGHESAQVPCENVACVTDQEFPPPENGNLFLHNGPYQGIYNERATNEIARRKKSGDLVLCFYGAANQSTAEAHKDLLIVEPSIGYPPETIFSQYRGFTSYSQMHYYYGLHKMLLTPSWYDEVIPNAFTPDEFIFEQEKDDYFVYLGRVNYDKGIDLCIQVTKHLGKKLKIAGPTQDLRHLGYDSIPDHVELVGYVGAEERAKLLSRAQCLMAPTHYLEPFGNIVAEAQFCGTPVITTDWGGFVDSVVPGVTGYRCKDFKSFVEAASTVHLLEPQNCRDWAMQNFSDEVVHNKFDAWLQKIIRKDFYHV
;
A
#
# COMPACT_ATOMS: atom_id res chain seq x y z
N MET A 1 8.58 -27.88 12.45
CA MET A 1 8.47 -26.56 13.07
C MET A 1 8.63 -25.54 11.93
N LYS A 2 7.77 -24.54 11.83
CA LYS A 2 7.97 -23.47 10.83
C LYS A 2 9.24 -22.69 11.19
N PRO A 3 9.94 -22.09 10.20
CA PRO A 3 11.12 -21.26 10.47
C PRO A 3 10.74 -19.96 11.17
N THR A 4 11.73 -19.31 11.81
CA THR A 4 11.56 -17.97 12.34
C THR A 4 11.57 -16.95 11.19
N LEU A 5 10.66 -15.97 11.26
CA LEU A 5 10.58 -14.85 10.34
C LEU A 5 11.17 -13.60 11.02
N HIS A 6 12.31 -13.15 10.53
CA HIS A 6 12.95 -11.90 10.97
C HIS A 6 12.39 -10.75 10.13
N VAL A 7 11.49 -9.95 10.69
CA VAL A 7 10.76 -8.89 9.99
C VAL A 7 11.47 -7.55 10.17
N LEU A 8 12.09 -7.05 9.11
CA LEU A 8 12.72 -5.74 9.01
C LEU A 8 11.74 -4.73 8.41
N THR A 9 11.61 -3.57 9.04
CA THR A 9 10.70 -2.51 8.63
C THR A 9 11.44 -1.27 8.15
N ASN A 10 10.69 -0.26 7.73
CA ASN A 10 11.23 1.04 7.39
C ASN A 10 11.85 1.68 8.66
N PRO A 11 13.17 1.95 8.68
CA PRO A 11 13.83 2.51 9.85
C PRO A 11 13.41 3.95 10.18
N TRP A 12 12.69 4.62 9.27
CA TRP A 12 12.23 6.01 9.43
C TRP A 12 10.82 6.14 9.98
N ALA A 13 10.20 5.04 10.37
CA ALA A 13 8.85 5.03 10.90
C ALA A 13 8.70 4.04 12.05
N ILE A 14 7.76 4.31 12.94
CA ILE A 14 7.43 3.41 14.04
C ILE A 14 6.32 2.46 13.58
N THR A 15 6.53 1.16 13.74
CA THR A 15 5.51 0.13 13.48
C THR A 15 4.48 0.14 14.62
N HIS A 16 3.37 0.84 14.41
CA HIS A 16 2.38 1.06 15.47
C HIS A 16 0.99 1.32 14.87
N PRO A 17 -0.11 0.80 15.44
CA PRO A 17 -1.48 1.00 14.92
C PRO A 17 -1.90 2.48 14.79
N ARG A 18 -1.33 3.34 15.64
CA ARG A 18 -1.60 4.79 15.64
C ARG A 18 -0.94 5.53 14.47
N TYR A 19 0.21 5.05 13.98
CA TYR A 19 1.02 5.75 12.97
C TYR A 19 0.78 5.15 11.59
N ARG A 20 -0.20 5.68 10.87
CA ARG A 20 -0.70 5.11 9.60
C ARG A 20 -0.16 5.80 8.33
N MET A 21 0.83 6.67 8.47
CA MET A 21 1.37 7.42 7.31
C MET A 21 2.37 6.60 6.48
N ASP A 22 3.06 5.64 7.09
CA ASP A 22 3.97 4.74 6.38
C ASP A 22 3.27 3.44 5.98
N PRO A 23 3.01 3.21 4.68
CA PRO A 23 2.31 2.01 4.23
C PRO A 23 3.10 0.72 4.47
N PHE A 24 4.43 0.78 4.49
CA PHE A 24 5.29 -0.39 4.65
C PHE A 24 5.31 -0.89 6.10
N ASN A 25 5.39 0.01 7.08
CA ASN A 25 5.31 -0.36 8.49
C ASN A 25 3.91 -0.87 8.85
N ILE A 26 2.86 -0.33 8.23
CA ILE A 26 1.50 -0.87 8.38
C ILE A 26 1.38 -2.26 7.74
N ALA A 27 1.97 -2.48 6.56
CA ALA A 27 2.01 -3.80 5.94
C ALA A 27 2.75 -4.82 6.84
N ALA A 28 3.89 -4.45 7.41
CA ALA A 28 4.63 -5.28 8.36
C ALA A 28 3.84 -5.58 9.63
N LEU A 29 3.14 -4.58 10.21
CA LEU A 29 2.27 -4.78 11.37
C LEU A 29 1.16 -5.79 11.07
N LYS A 30 0.44 -5.62 9.97
CA LYS A 30 -0.61 -6.54 9.52
C LYS A 30 -0.06 -7.93 9.26
N PHE A 31 1.10 -8.01 8.59
CA PHE A 31 1.79 -9.27 8.38
C PHE A 31 2.08 -9.99 9.70
N CYS A 32 2.69 -9.33 10.68
CA CYS A 32 2.94 -9.92 12.00
C CYS A 32 1.64 -10.38 12.67
N THR A 33 0.59 -9.55 12.61
CA THR A 33 -0.71 -9.85 13.23
C THR A 33 -1.36 -11.10 12.66
N HIS A 34 -1.34 -11.27 11.34
CA HIS A 34 -2.07 -12.34 10.67
C HIS A 34 -1.23 -13.60 10.41
N MET A 35 0.10 -13.50 10.44
CA MET A 35 0.98 -14.65 10.24
C MET A 35 1.33 -15.36 11.55
N LEU A 36 1.33 -14.67 12.68
CA LEU A 36 1.56 -15.28 14.00
C LEU A 36 0.56 -16.42 14.30
N PRO A 37 -0.78 -16.22 14.12
CA PRO A 37 -1.76 -17.30 14.32
C PRO A 37 -1.61 -18.50 13.37
N LYS A 38 -0.90 -18.31 12.23
CA LYS A 38 -0.59 -19.40 11.29
C LYS A 38 0.59 -20.27 11.76
N GLY A 39 1.14 -19.99 12.95
CA GLY A 39 2.17 -20.81 13.61
C GLY A 39 3.60 -20.51 13.14
N TYR A 40 3.86 -19.32 12.63
CA TYR A 40 5.22 -18.79 12.46
C TYR A 40 5.73 -18.23 13.78
N ASP A 41 7.02 -18.41 14.02
CA ASP A 41 7.76 -17.67 15.04
C ASP A 41 8.24 -16.37 14.40
N ILE A 42 7.89 -15.21 14.95
CA ILE A 42 8.12 -13.90 14.33
C ILE A 42 8.89 -13.01 15.29
N VAL A 43 10.00 -12.44 14.81
CA VAL A 43 10.77 -11.41 15.49
C VAL A 43 10.77 -10.15 14.64
N HIS A 44 10.18 -9.10 15.17
CA HIS A 44 10.14 -7.78 14.54
C HIS A 44 11.36 -6.96 14.96
N TYR A 45 11.97 -6.26 14.04
CA TYR A 45 13.07 -5.33 14.26
C TYR A 45 12.59 -3.92 13.96
N GLY A 46 12.57 -3.07 14.95
CA GLY A 46 11.98 -1.74 14.81
C GLY A 46 12.39 -0.76 15.89
N HIS A 47 11.56 0.25 16.05
CA HIS A 47 11.69 1.25 17.10
C HIS A 47 11.28 0.68 18.46
N GLU A 48 11.85 1.22 19.56
CA GLU A 48 11.51 0.83 20.94
C GLU A 48 9.99 0.96 21.22
N SER A 49 9.38 2.04 20.77
CA SER A 49 7.94 2.30 20.88
C SER A 49 7.08 1.53 19.86
N ALA A 50 7.62 0.55 19.13
CA ALA A 50 6.79 -0.26 18.23
C ALA A 50 5.76 -1.08 19.01
N GLN A 51 4.53 -1.16 18.47
CA GLN A 51 3.46 -1.98 19.03
C GLN A 51 3.08 -3.07 18.02
N VAL A 52 3.64 -4.24 18.20
CA VAL A 52 3.43 -5.43 17.37
C VAL A 52 3.03 -6.62 18.24
N PRO A 53 2.30 -7.64 17.72
CA PRO A 53 1.83 -8.78 18.51
C PRO A 53 2.91 -9.85 18.75
N CYS A 54 4.13 -9.66 18.27
CA CYS A 54 5.27 -10.57 18.40
C CYS A 54 6.43 -9.91 19.16
N GLU A 55 7.53 -10.62 19.35
CA GLU A 55 8.74 -10.03 19.95
C GLU A 55 9.22 -8.84 19.11
N ASN A 56 9.46 -7.70 19.76
CA ASN A 56 10.09 -6.52 19.16
C ASN A 56 11.51 -6.35 19.67
N VAL A 57 12.46 -6.36 18.75
CA VAL A 57 13.86 -5.98 19.01
C VAL A 57 14.02 -4.49 18.75
N ALA A 58 14.32 -3.72 19.79
CA ALA A 58 14.53 -2.29 19.70
C ALA A 58 15.86 -1.97 19.00
N CYS A 59 15.79 -1.64 17.72
CA CYS A 59 16.94 -1.21 16.92
C CYS A 59 17.18 0.31 16.98
N VAL A 60 16.15 1.08 17.34
CA VAL A 60 16.18 2.52 17.59
C VAL A 60 15.43 2.79 18.88
N THR A 61 16.00 3.58 19.79
CA THR A 61 15.41 3.88 21.10
C THR A 61 14.66 5.21 21.10
N ASP A 62 13.72 5.38 22.02
CA ASP A 62 12.99 6.65 22.26
C ASP A 62 13.96 7.79 22.64
N GLN A 63 15.10 7.48 23.26
CA GLN A 63 16.12 8.48 23.61
C GLN A 63 16.86 8.98 22.37
N GLU A 64 17.12 8.10 21.39
CA GLU A 64 17.78 8.45 20.13
C GLU A 64 16.79 9.16 19.19
N PHE A 65 15.56 8.67 19.17
CA PHE A 65 14.47 9.17 18.34
C PHE A 65 13.15 9.12 19.10
N PRO A 66 12.76 10.24 19.75
CA PRO A 66 11.46 10.32 20.41
C PRO A 66 10.33 10.12 19.41
N PRO A 67 9.28 9.35 19.77
CA PRO A 67 8.10 9.19 18.93
C PRO A 67 7.52 10.56 18.52
N PRO A 68 7.24 10.79 17.22
CA PRO A 68 6.70 12.06 16.77
C PRO A 68 5.27 12.24 17.29
N GLU A 69 4.96 13.42 17.85
CA GLU A 69 3.65 13.73 18.44
C GLU A 69 2.49 13.51 17.47
N ASN A 70 2.69 13.79 16.20
CA ASN A 70 1.68 13.74 15.14
C ASN A 70 1.78 12.51 14.23
N GLY A 71 2.58 11.48 14.57
CA GLY A 71 2.75 10.29 13.76
C GLY A 71 3.45 10.52 12.41
N ASN A 72 4.14 11.65 12.24
CA ASN A 72 4.92 11.93 11.06
C ASN A 72 6.11 10.97 10.94
N LEU A 73 6.54 10.72 9.69
CA LEU A 73 7.75 9.97 9.41
C LEU A 73 8.98 10.74 9.94
N PHE A 74 9.96 10.01 10.44
CA PHE A 74 11.30 10.55 10.68
C PHE A 74 11.91 11.01 9.35
N LEU A 75 12.93 11.86 9.42
CA LEU A 75 13.61 12.33 8.21
C LEU A 75 14.27 11.17 7.46
N HIS A 76 13.99 11.05 6.18
CA HIS A 76 14.67 10.12 5.28
C HIS A 76 16.19 10.29 5.34
N ASN A 77 16.94 9.19 5.34
CA ASN A 77 18.40 9.17 5.40
C ASN A 77 19.00 9.80 6.67
N GLY A 78 18.25 9.80 7.77
CA GLY A 78 18.78 10.20 9.06
C GLY A 78 19.85 9.21 9.58
N PRO A 79 20.67 9.59 10.58
CA PRO A 79 21.76 8.79 11.11
C PRO A 79 21.30 7.44 11.72
N TYR A 80 20.03 7.33 12.05
CA TYR A 80 19.43 6.13 12.67
C TYR A 80 19.28 4.94 11.71
N GLN A 81 19.29 5.13 10.39
CA GLN A 81 19.28 4.00 9.47
C GLN A 81 20.51 3.11 9.64
N GLY A 82 21.69 3.72 9.79
CA GLY A 82 22.92 2.98 10.04
C GLY A 82 22.86 2.23 11.38
N ILE A 83 22.42 2.91 12.44
CA ILE A 83 22.26 2.32 13.78
C ILE A 83 21.24 1.18 13.75
N TYR A 84 20.09 1.38 13.09
CA TYR A 84 19.06 0.36 12.90
C TYR A 84 19.63 -0.89 12.25
N ASN A 85 20.28 -0.74 11.09
CA ASN A 85 20.82 -1.87 10.33
C ASN A 85 21.94 -2.59 11.09
N GLU A 86 22.83 -1.88 11.77
CA GLU A 86 23.88 -2.48 12.59
C GLU A 86 23.29 -3.35 13.72
N ARG A 87 22.31 -2.81 14.46
CA ARG A 87 21.68 -3.53 15.58
C ARG A 87 20.84 -4.71 15.08
N ALA A 88 20.07 -4.53 14.03
CA ALA A 88 19.29 -5.61 13.43
C ALA A 88 20.20 -6.73 12.93
N THR A 89 21.33 -6.40 12.29
CA THR A 89 22.33 -7.38 11.84
C THR A 89 22.88 -8.18 13.02
N ASN A 90 23.31 -7.52 14.09
CA ASN A 90 23.87 -8.17 15.25
C ASN A 90 22.86 -9.07 15.97
N GLU A 91 21.60 -8.62 16.09
CA GLU A 91 20.57 -9.38 16.77
C GLU A 91 20.08 -10.58 15.93
N ILE A 92 19.99 -10.46 14.61
CA ILE A 92 19.72 -11.60 13.73
C ILE A 92 20.84 -12.63 13.83
N ALA A 93 22.11 -12.20 13.82
CA ALA A 93 23.26 -13.08 13.95
C ALA A 93 23.23 -13.94 15.22
N ARG A 94 22.71 -13.40 16.33
CA ARG A 94 22.58 -14.13 17.60
C ARG A 94 21.42 -15.13 17.62
N ARG A 95 20.36 -14.89 16.84
CA ARG A 95 19.08 -15.60 16.93
C ARG A 95 18.88 -16.60 15.83
N LYS A 96 19.45 -16.34 14.64
CA LYS A 96 19.17 -17.07 13.41
C LYS A 96 19.48 -18.56 13.50
N LYS A 97 18.64 -19.36 12.85
CA LYS A 97 18.84 -20.78 12.62
C LYS A 97 18.84 -21.04 11.12
N SER A 98 19.42 -22.16 10.70
CA SER A 98 19.37 -22.55 9.30
C SER A 98 17.92 -22.74 8.86
N GLY A 99 17.55 -22.11 7.74
CA GLY A 99 16.21 -22.13 7.17
C GLY A 99 15.30 -20.97 7.61
N ASP A 100 15.75 -20.10 8.52
CA ASP A 100 15.01 -18.88 8.86
C ASP A 100 14.95 -17.92 7.67
N LEU A 101 13.99 -17.00 7.69
CA LEU A 101 13.78 -15.99 6.65
C LEU A 101 14.01 -14.58 7.19
N VAL A 102 14.63 -13.73 6.37
CA VAL A 102 14.69 -12.28 6.59
C VAL A 102 13.74 -11.60 5.63
N LEU A 103 12.72 -10.95 6.16
CA LEU A 103 11.69 -10.25 5.40
C LEU A 103 11.95 -8.75 5.44
N CYS A 104 12.24 -8.15 4.28
CA CYS A 104 12.58 -6.74 4.11
C CYS A 104 11.37 -5.98 3.56
N PHE A 105 10.65 -5.25 4.42
CA PHE A 105 9.43 -4.53 4.01
C PHE A 105 9.72 -3.20 3.30
N TYR A 106 10.96 -2.73 3.27
CA TYR A 106 11.31 -1.46 2.62
C TYR A 106 12.65 -1.50 1.86
N GLY A 107 12.74 -2.31 0.82
CA GLY A 107 13.80 -2.28 -0.20
C GLY A 107 15.21 -1.99 0.32
N ALA A 108 15.92 -1.13 -0.37
CA ALA A 108 17.32 -0.80 -0.11
C ALA A 108 17.63 -0.32 1.31
N ALA A 109 16.66 0.17 2.08
CA ALA A 109 16.88 0.55 3.47
C ALA A 109 17.30 -0.63 4.36
N ASN A 110 16.88 -1.85 4.01
CA ASN A 110 17.20 -3.07 4.74
C ASN A 110 18.31 -3.90 4.06
N GLN A 111 18.82 -3.47 2.90
CA GLN A 111 19.73 -4.25 2.07
C GLN A 111 21.02 -4.65 2.80
N SER A 112 21.65 -3.75 3.55
CA SER A 112 22.90 -4.04 4.26
C SER A 112 22.73 -5.14 5.32
N THR A 113 21.60 -5.15 6.02
CA THR A 113 21.26 -6.22 6.98
C THR A 113 21.03 -7.54 6.25
N ALA A 114 20.28 -7.53 5.16
CA ALA A 114 20.03 -8.72 4.35
C ALA A 114 21.32 -9.31 3.76
N GLU A 115 22.21 -8.45 3.28
CA GLU A 115 23.51 -8.87 2.72
C GLU A 115 24.44 -9.52 3.75
N ALA A 116 24.35 -9.12 5.01
CA ALA A 116 25.08 -9.76 6.12
C ALA A 116 24.56 -11.16 6.46
N HIS A 117 23.36 -11.52 5.98
CA HIS A 117 22.67 -12.78 6.28
C HIS A 117 22.28 -13.57 5.03
N LYS A 118 23.15 -13.57 4.00
CA LYS A 118 22.95 -14.32 2.74
C LYS A 118 22.84 -15.84 2.91
N ASP A 119 23.18 -16.35 4.08
CA ASP A 119 22.98 -17.75 4.48
C ASP A 119 21.51 -18.08 4.82
N LEU A 120 20.66 -17.06 4.95
CA LEU A 120 19.22 -17.18 5.13
C LEU A 120 18.44 -16.90 3.83
N LEU A 121 17.15 -17.15 3.83
CA LEU A 121 16.25 -16.79 2.72
C LEU A 121 15.85 -15.32 2.83
N ILE A 122 16.29 -14.51 1.89
CA ILE A 122 15.99 -13.07 1.86
C ILE A 122 14.75 -12.81 1.00
N VAL A 123 13.75 -12.18 1.59
CA VAL A 123 12.42 -11.99 0.99
C VAL A 123 12.03 -10.51 1.04
N GLU A 124 11.54 -9.95 -0.05
CA GLU A 124 10.88 -8.63 -0.10
C GLU A 124 9.37 -8.83 -0.32
N PRO A 125 8.54 -8.77 0.75
CA PRO A 125 7.17 -9.25 0.70
C PRO A 125 6.12 -8.22 0.24
N SER A 126 6.48 -6.95 0.05
CA SER A 126 5.48 -5.88 -0.20
C SER A 126 6.05 -4.81 -1.13
N ILE A 127 6.49 -5.24 -2.31
CA ILE A 127 7.15 -4.36 -3.27
C ILE A 127 6.15 -3.41 -3.92
N GLY A 128 6.14 -2.16 -3.45
CA GLY A 128 5.41 -1.02 -4.00
C GLY A 128 6.30 0.23 -4.08
N TYR A 129 7.61 0.06 -4.03
CA TYR A 129 8.65 1.08 -4.09
C TYR A 129 9.43 1.02 -5.42
N PRO A 130 10.30 2.01 -5.73
CA PRO A 130 11.03 2.05 -6.99
C PRO A 130 11.81 0.75 -7.27
N PRO A 131 11.69 0.18 -8.48
CA PRO A 131 12.24 -1.13 -8.82
C PRO A 131 13.77 -1.19 -8.76
N GLU A 132 14.46 -0.05 -8.85
CA GLU A 132 15.91 0.06 -8.73
C GLU A 132 16.42 -0.26 -7.31
N THR A 133 15.54 -0.24 -6.33
CA THR A 133 15.85 -0.52 -4.92
C THR A 133 15.54 -1.96 -4.50
N ILE A 134 15.06 -2.80 -5.44
CA ILE A 134 14.76 -4.21 -5.22
C ILE A 134 16.04 -5.01 -5.36
N PHE A 135 16.35 -5.86 -4.37
CA PHE A 135 17.61 -6.59 -4.34
C PHE A 135 17.47 -8.10 -4.05
N SER A 136 16.31 -8.53 -3.53
CA SER A 136 16.13 -9.93 -3.12
C SER A 136 15.83 -10.87 -4.30
N GLN A 137 16.00 -12.17 -4.04
CA GLN A 137 15.65 -13.23 -4.97
C GLN A 137 14.16 -13.62 -4.89
N TYR A 138 13.53 -13.43 -3.72
CA TYR A 138 12.14 -13.78 -3.46
C TYR A 138 11.32 -12.52 -3.29
N ARG A 139 10.48 -12.21 -4.29
CA ARG A 139 9.81 -10.92 -4.45
C ARG A 139 8.29 -11.06 -4.44
N GLY A 140 7.62 -10.36 -3.53
CA GLY A 140 6.18 -10.20 -3.50
C GLY A 140 5.80 -8.80 -3.97
N PHE A 141 5.27 -8.69 -5.19
CA PHE A 141 4.86 -7.42 -5.79
C PHE A 141 3.42 -7.09 -5.42
N THR A 142 3.11 -5.80 -5.26
CA THR A 142 1.75 -5.37 -4.93
C THR A 142 0.78 -5.42 -6.12
N SER A 143 1.30 -5.49 -7.37
CA SER A 143 0.51 -5.62 -8.60
C SER A 143 1.32 -6.29 -9.72
N TYR A 144 0.60 -6.85 -10.72
CA TYR A 144 1.23 -7.33 -11.97
C TYR A 144 1.92 -6.19 -12.72
N SER A 145 1.37 -4.99 -12.68
CA SER A 145 1.98 -3.82 -13.31
C SER A 145 3.36 -3.54 -12.74
N GLN A 146 3.51 -3.59 -11.40
CA GLN A 146 4.79 -3.39 -10.72
C GLN A 146 5.78 -4.52 -11.05
N MET A 147 5.32 -5.76 -11.05
CA MET A 147 6.15 -6.92 -11.40
C MET A 147 6.65 -6.83 -12.86
N HIS A 148 5.76 -6.53 -13.81
CA HIS A 148 6.14 -6.42 -15.22
C HIS A 148 7.03 -5.21 -15.51
N TYR A 149 6.85 -4.10 -14.77
CA TYR A 149 7.75 -2.96 -14.85
C TYR A 149 9.16 -3.35 -14.37
N TYR A 150 9.28 -4.06 -13.25
CA TYR A 150 10.54 -4.62 -12.78
C TYR A 150 11.19 -5.54 -13.83
N TYR A 151 10.42 -6.47 -14.40
CA TYR A 151 10.94 -7.39 -15.44
C TYR A 151 11.39 -6.66 -16.70
N GLY A 152 10.67 -5.64 -17.12
CA GLY A 152 11.06 -4.81 -18.26
C GLY A 152 12.36 -4.06 -18.02
N LEU A 153 12.50 -3.44 -16.85
CA LEU A 153 13.70 -2.70 -16.45
C LEU A 153 14.96 -3.61 -16.42
N HIS A 154 14.80 -4.82 -15.87
CA HIS A 154 15.89 -5.80 -15.73
C HIS A 154 16.03 -6.74 -16.91
N LYS A 155 15.32 -6.52 -18.02
CA LYS A 155 15.36 -7.35 -19.26
C LYS A 155 15.09 -8.83 -19.00
N MET A 156 14.19 -9.14 -18.07
CA MET A 156 13.88 -10.51 -17.63
C MET A 156 12.86 -11.24 -18.53
N LEU A 157 12.73 -10.86 -19.79
CA LEU A 157 11.73 -11.43 -20.72
C LEU A 157 11.82 -12.97 -20.83
N LEU A 158 13.04 -13.51 -20.85
CA LEU A 158 13.28 -14.95 -20.98
C LEU A 158 13.56 -15.66 -19.65
N THR A 159 13.68 -14.92 -18.56
CA THR A 159 14.12 -15.44 -17.26
C THR A 159 13.28 -14.88 -16.10
N PRO A 160 11.94 -14.93 -16.18
CA PRO A 160 11.11 -14.56 -15.02
C PRO A 160 11.41 -15.48 -13.84
N SER A 161 11.21 -14.98 -12.63
CA SER A 161 11.44 -15.78 -11.43
C SER A 161 10.20 -16.61 -11.09
N TRP A 162 10.40 -17.90 -10.85
CA TRP A 162 9.34 -18.84 -10.43
C TRP A 162 8.78 -18.56 -9.03
N TYR A 163 9.52 -17.82 -8.21
CA TYR A 163 9.13 -17.48 -6.84
C TYR A 163 8.53 -16.08 -6.71
N ASP A 164 8.56 -15.28 -7.77
CA ASP A 164 7.90 -13.98 -7.75
C ASP A 164 6.38 -14.19 -7.69
N GLU A 165 5.72 -13.42 -6.84
CA GLU A 165 4.28 -13.53 -6.62
C GLU A 165 3.65 -12.14 -6.59
N VAL A 166 2.39 -12.04 -6.99
CA VAL A 166 1.61 -10.80 -6.84
C VAL A 166 0.68 -10.94 -5.63
N ILE A 167 1.01 -10.18 -4.60
CA ILE A 167 0.29 -10.16 -3.33
C ILE A 167 -0.11 -8.71 -3.05
N PRO A 168 -1.39 -8.34 -3.21
CA PRO A 168 -1.86 -6.97 -3.03
C PRO A 168 -1.72 -6.51 -1.58
N ASN A 169 -1.88 -5.21 -1.34
CA ASN A 169 -1.94 -4.68 0.01
C ASN A 169 -3.18 -5.20 0.74
N ALA A 170 -3.03 -5.44 2.04
CA ALA A 170 -4.09 -5.98 2.90
C ALA A 170 -4.85 -4.87 3.63
N PHE A 171 -6.17 -5.06 3.78
CA PHE A 171 -7.05 -4.13 4.47
C PHE A 171 -7.90 -4.85 5.50
N THR A 172 -8.13 -4.19 6.64
CA THR A 172 -9.02 -4.69 7.69
C THR A 172 -10.45 -4.23 7.37
N PRO A 173 -11.37 -5.13 7.01
CA PRO A 173 -12.70 -4.74 6.54
C PRO A 173 -13.49 -3.88 7.50
N ASP A 174 -13.32 -4.08 8.82
CA ASP A 174 -14.03 -3.37 9.87
C ASP A 174 -13.60 -1.90 10.02
N GLU A 175 -12.51 -1.50 9.38
CA GLU A 175 -12.06 -0.10 9.32
C GLU A 175 -12.86 0.74 8.31
N PHE A 176 -13.73 0.10 7.49
CA PHE A 176 -14.44 0.74 6.38
C PHE A 176 -15.95 0.64 6.55
N ILE A 177 -16.61 1.79 6.46
CA ILE A 177 -18.05 1.91 6.55
C ILE A 177 -18.64 1.63 5.17
N PHE A 178 -19.51 0.62 5.06
CA PHE A 178 -20.28 0.37 3.85
C PHE A 178 -21.59 1.12 3.87
N GLU A 179 -21.90 1.84 2.78
CA GLU A 179 -23.19 2.48 2.58
C GLU A 179 -23.70 2.17 1.16
N GLN A 180 -24.95 1.72 1.11
CA GLN A 180 -25.64 1.46 -0.16
C GLN A 180 -26.03 2.76 -0.88
N GLU A 181 -26.54 3.72 -0.11
CA GLU A 181 -26.96 5.02 -0.62
C GLU A 181 -25.81 5.99 -0.70
N LYS A 182 -25.67 6.67 -1.84
CA LYS A 182 -24.62 7.65 -2.12
C LYS A 182 -25.18 9.06 -2.22
N ASP A 183 -24.44 10.02 -1.68
CA ASP A 183 -24.71 11.43 -1.86
C ASP A 183 -24.24 11.93 -3.23
N ASP A 184 -24.74 13.08 -3.67
CA ASP A 184 -24.38 13.64 -4.98
C ASP A 184 -23.09 14.46 -4.92
N TYR A 185 -21.97 13.81 -4.57
CA TYR A 185 -20.62 14.36 -4.69
C TYR A 185 -19.61 13.32 -5.14
N PHE A 186 -18.59 13.78 -5.84
CA PHE A 186 -17.40 13.02 -6.16
C PHE A 186 -16.30 13.34 -5.15
N VAL A 187 -15.41 12.40 -4.88
CA VAL A 187 -14.29 12.61 -3.97
C VAL A 187 -12.96 12.36 -4.65
N TYR A 188 -12.01 13.22 -4.36
CA TYR A 188 -10.58 13.00 -4.58
C TYR A 188 -9.92 12.84 -3.22
N LEU A 189 -9.01 11.85 -3.09
CA LEU A 189 -8.30 11.56 -1.86
C LEU A 189 -6.80 11.39 -2.12
N GLY A 190 -5.97 12.24 -1.52
CA GLY A 190 -4.52 12.13 -1.63
C GLY A 190 -3.79 13.45 -1.65
N ARG A 191 -2.50 13.41 -2.00
CA ARG A 191 -1.69 14.63 -2.19
C ARG A 191 -2.27 15.44 -3.35
N VAL A 192 -2.45 16.73 -3.12
CA VAL A 192 -3.02 17.64 -4.13
C VAL A 192 -1.88 18.17 -5.00
N ASN A 193 -1.52 17.40 -6.01
CA ASN A 193 -0.49 17.76 -6.98
C ASN A 193 -0.86 17.27 -8.39
N TYR A 194 -0.15 17.80 -9.40
CA TYR A 194 -0.39 17.45 -10.80
C TYR A 194 -0.26 15.97 -11.09
N ASP A 195 0.76 15.28 -10.52
CA ASP A 195 1.02 13.88 -10.77
C ASP A 195 -0.13 12.96 -10.35
N LYS A 196 -0.95 13.40 -9.40
CA LYS A 196 -2.15 12.70 -8.94
C LYS A 196 -3.40 13.02 -9.77
N GLY A 197 -3.30 13.90 -10.77
CA GLY A 197 -4.37 14.21 -11.72
C GLY A 197 -5.56 14.98 -11.15
N ILE A 198 -5.38 15.73 -10.08
CA ILE A 198 -6.44 16.51 -9.44
C ILE A 198 -7.08 17.54 -10.37
N ASP A 199 -6.30 18.12 -11.26
CA ASP A 199 -6.75 19.06 -12.29
C ASP A 199 -7.80 18.41 -13.22
N LEU A 200 -7.62 17.15 -13.59
CA LEU A 200 -8.57 16.38 -14.38
C LEU A 200 -9.88 16.14 -13.60
N CYS A 201 -9.80 15.85 -12.30
CA CYS A 201 -10.99 15.73 -11.44
C CYS A 201 -11.81 17.02 -11.42
N ILE A 202 -11.14 18.18 -11.26
CA ILE A 202 -11.79 19.49 -11.24
C ILE A 202 -12.46 19.78 -12.60
N GLN A 203 -11.77 19.50 -13.72
CA GLN A 203 -12.30 19.75 -15.05
C GLN A 203 -13.51 18.86 -15.39
N VAL A 204 -13.44 17.57 -15.08
CA VAL A 204 -14.53 16.61 -15.33
C VAL A 204 -15.77 16.96 -14.50
N THR A 205 -15.61 17.22 -13.21
CA THR A 205 -16.73 17.56 -12.33
C THR A 205 -17.34 18.91 -12.67
N LYS A 206 -16.55 19.89 -13.10
CA LYS A 206 -17.04 21.16 -13.64
C LYS A 206 -17.88 20.95 -14.90
N HIS A 207 -17.41 20.13 -15.83
CA HIS A 207 -18.12 19.83 -17.08
C HIS A 207 -19.49 19.22 -16.83
N LEU A 208 -19.60 18.36 -15.79
CA LEU A 208 -20.83 17.66 -15.42
C LEU A 208 -21.73 18.41 -14.43
N GLY A 209 -21.28 19.58 -13.91
CA GLY A 209 -21.98 20.29 -12.86
C GLY A 209 -22.05 19.50 -11.51
N LYS A 210 -21.09 18.63 -11.27
CA LYS A 210 -21.02 17.78 -10.06
C LYS A 210 -20.14 18.44 -8.98
N LYS A 211 -20.49 18.21 -7.72
CA LYS A 211 -19.65 18.61 -6.57
C LYS A 211 -18.44 17.72 -6.48
N LEU A 212 -17.28 18.32 -6.21
CA LEU A 212 -16.02 17.63 -5.92
C LEU A 212 -15.54 17.97 -4.51
N LYS A 213 -15.37 16.96 -3.66
CA LYS A 213 -14.70 17.08 -2.37
C LYS A 213 -13.25 16.64 -2.50
N ILE A 214 -12.31 17.49 -2.10
CA ILE A 214 -10.88 17.22 -2.14
C ILE A 214 -10.38 17.01 -0.72
N ALA A 215 -10.01 15.78 -0.38
CA ALA A 215 -9.40 15.42 0.89
C ALA A 215 -7.90 15.20 0.70
N GLY A 216 -7.11 16.09 1.28
CA GLY A 216 -5.64 16.07 1.20
C GLY A 216 -5.04 17.29 1.88
N PRO A 217 -3.73 17.30 2.14
CA PRO A 217 -3.06 18.39 2.84
C PRO A 217 -2.90 19.63 1.94
N THR A 218 -3.98 20.37 1.73
CA THR A 218 -3.97 21.64 0.99
C THR A 218 -4.98 22.62 1.55
N GLN A 219 -4.69 23.92 1.40
CA GLN A 219 -5.59 25.02 1.75
C GLN A 219 -5.97 25.87 0.54
N ASP A 220 -5.30 25.68 -0.60
CA ASP A 220 -5.58 26.37 -1.84
C ASP A 220 -5.16 25.52 -3.07
N LEU A 221 -5.48 26.00 -4.26
CA LEU A 221 -5.18 25.36 -5.54
C LEU A 221 -4.28 26.21 -6.45
N ARG A 222 -3.62 27.24 -5.90
CA ARG A 222 -2.79 28.17 -6.69
C ARG A 222 -1.62 27.49 -7.39
N HIS A 223 -1.03 26.49 -6.75
CA HIS A 223 0.06 25.69 -7.34
C HIS A 223 -0.38 24.85 -8.56
N LEU A 224 -1.70 24.70 -8.78
CA LEU A 224 -2.31 24.08 -9.95
C LEU A 224 -2.81 25.12 -10.97
N GLY A 225 -2.55 26.42 -10.75
CA GLY A 225 -2.95 27.50 -11.64
C GLY A 225 -4.37 28.04 -11.43
N TYR A 226 -5.01 27.75 -10.29
CA TYR A 226 -6.31 28.30 -9.95
C TYR A 226 -6.15 29.51 -9.02
N ASP A 227 -6.61 30.68 -9.43
CA ASP A 227 -6.57 31.91 -8.63
C ASP A 227 -7.51 31.83 -7.42
N SER A 228 -8.61 31.12 -7.54
CA SER A 228 -9.58 30.85 -6.47
C SER A 228 -10.06 29.40 -6.53
N ILE A 229 -10.64 28.92 -5.43
CA ILE A 229 -11.29 27.60 -5.39
C ILE A 229 -12.56 27.69 -6.23
N PRO A 230 -12.74 26.81 -7.26
CA PRO A 230 -13.96 26.80 -8.06
C PRO A 230 -15.22 26.49 -7.21
N ASP A 231 -16.36 27.10 -7.53
CA ASP A 231 -17.61 27.01 -6.74
C ASP A 231 -18.12 25.58 -6.50
N HIS A 232 -17.81 24.64 -7.39
CA HIS A 232 -18.19 23.23 -7.27
C HIS A 232 -17.21 22.39 -6.46
N VAL A 233 -16.09 22.97 -5.99
CA VAL A 233 -15.01 22.31 -5.25
C VAL A 233 -15.06 22.67 -3.78
N GLU A 234 -15.04 21.67 -2.92
CA GLU A 234 -14.90 21.78 -1.47
C GLU A 234 -13.53 21.21 -1.04
N LEU A 235 -12.68 22.03 -0.41
CA LEU A 235 -11.45 21.57 0.21
C LEU A 235 -11.77 21.05 1.62
N VAL A 236 -11.72 19.73 1.81
CA VAL A 236 -11.97 19.08 3.11
C VAL A 236 -10.73 19.16 4.01
N GLY A 237 -9.54 19.26 3.42
CA GLY A 237 -8.29 19.21 4.16
C GLY A 237 -7.83 17.79 4.47
N TYR A 238 -6.92 17.66 5.44
CA TYR A 238 -6.46 16.34 5.89
C TYR A 238 -7.57 15.64 6.70
N VAL A 239 -7.82 14.37 6.38
CA VAL A 239 -8.81 13.52 7.06
C VAL A 239 -8.14 12.30 7.69
N GLY A 240 -8.49 12.00 8.94
CA GLY A 240 -8.11 10.76 9.63
C GLY A 240 -8.81 9.53 9.05
N ALA A 241 -8.49 8.34 9.55
CA ALA A 241 -9.02 7.09 9.02
C ALA A 241 -10.56 7.01 9.10
N GLU A 242 -11.14 7.40 10.23
CA GLU A 242 -12.60 7.36 10.43
C GLU A 242 -13.34 8.38 9.55
N GLU A 243 -12.84 9.62 9.50
CA GLU A 243 -13.41 10.67 8.64
C GLU A 243 -13.30 10.32 7.16
N ARG A 244 -12.17 9.71 6.76
CA ARG A 244 -11.95 9.21 5.42
C ARG A 244 -12.94 8.11 5.06
N ALA A 245 -13.17 7.15 5.95
CA ALA A 245 -14.15 6.09 5.75
C ALA A 245 -15.58 6.66 5.59
N LYS A 246 -15.97 7.65 6.42
CA LYS A 246 -17.25 8.36 6.27
C LYS A 246 -17.36 9.13 4.96
N LEU A 247 -16.28 9.82 4.56
CA LEU A 247 -16.25 10.58 3.30
C LEU A 247 -16.37 9.64 2.09
N LEU A 248 -15.67 8.51 2.10
CA LEU A 248 -15.72 7.53 1.02
C LEU A 248 -17.07 6.82 0.98
N SER A 249 -17.64 6.41 2.13
CA SER A 249 -18.88 5.61 2.16
C SER A 249 -20.08 6.32 1.51
N ARG A 250 -20.12 7.64 1.58
CA ARG A 250 -21.22 8.45 1.04
C ARG A 250 -20.93 9.03 -0.34
N ALA A 251 -19.70 8.96 -0.86
CA ALA A 251 -19.34 9.49 -2.17
C ALA A 251 -20.01 8.70 -3.31
N GLN A 252 -20.45 9.39 -4.36
CA GLN A 252 -20.95 8.76 -5.58
C GLN A 252 -19.84 8.00 -6.32
N CYS A 253 -18.62 8.55 -6.34
CA CYS A 253 -17.41 7.85 -6.75
C CYS A 253 -16.13 8.49 -6.18
N LEU A 254 -15.07 7.69 -6.15
CA LEU A 254 -13.69 8.18 -5.99
C LEU A 254 -13.08 8.40 -7.37
N MET A 255 -12.48 9.58 -7.60
CA MET A 255 -11.65 9.85 -8.78
C MET A 255 -10.17 9.77 -8.43
N ALA A 256 -9.43 8.93 -9.13
CA ALA A 256 -8.00 8.71 -8.95
C ALA A 256 -7.23 8.67 -10.28
N PRO A 257 -7.23 9.77 -11.07
CA PRO A 257 -6.62 9.81 -12.40
C PRO A 257 -5.11 10.07 -12.37
N THR A 258 -4.37 9.24 -11.63
CA THR A 258 -2.92 9.37 -11.44
C THR A 258 -2.15 9.29 -12.77
N HIS A 259 -1.24 10.22 -13.04
CA HIS A 259 -0.49 10.30 -14.28
C HIS A 259 0.71 9.35 -14.35
N TYR A 260 1.21 8.87 -13.21
CA TYR A 260 2.29 7.89 -13.16
C TYR A 260 1.77 6.46 -12.96
N LEU A 261 2.65 5.49 -13.10
CA LEU A 261 2.32 4.08 -12.80
C LEU A 261 2.18 3.89 -11.29
N GLU A 262 0.95 3.99 -10.79
CA GLU A 262 0.65 3.73 -9.38
C GLU A 262 0.93 2.26 -9.07
N PRO A 263 1.78 1.91 -8.07
CA PRO A 263 2.09 0.52 -7.78
C PRO A 263 0.87 -0.33 -7.39
N PHE A 264 -0.05 0.23 -6.60
CA PHE A 264 -1.28 -0.46 -6.19
C PHE A 264 -2.49 0.49 -6.14
N GLY A 265 -2.36 1.63 -5.44
CA GLY A 265 -3.46 2.59 -5.24
C GLY A 265 -4.37 2.24 -4.07
N ASN A 266 -3.85 2.32 -2.84
CA ASN A 266 -4.59 1.98 -1.61
C ASN A 266 -5.98 2.63 -1.53
N ILE A 267 -6.10 3.90 -1.94
CA ILE A 267 -7.36 4.64 -1.91
C ILE A 267 -8.46 4.00 -2.75
N VAL A 268 -8.10 3.25 -3.80
CA VAL A 268 -9.06 2.51 -4.64
C VAL A 268 -9.67 1.36 -3.86
N ALA A 269 -8.84 0.56 -3.20
CA ALA A 269 -9.34 -0.52 -2.34
C ALA A 269 -10.15 0.03 -1.15
N GLU A 270 -9.71 1.12 -0.51
CA GLU A 270 -10.44 1.79 0.57
C GLU A 270 -11.85 2.24 0.12
N ALA A 271 -11.96 2.85 -1.07
CA ALA A 271 -13.26 3.23 -1.64
C ALA A 271 -14.13 2.01 -1.93
N GLN A 272 -13.57 0.96 -2.51
CA GLN A 272 -14.31 -0.27 -2.81
C GLN A 272 -14.80 -0.96 -1.53
N PHE A 273 -14.00 -1.00 -0.46
CA PHE A 273 -14.48 -1.47 0.86
C PHE A 273 -15.65 -0.65 1.39
N CYS A 274 -15.74 0.64 1.07
CA CYS A 274 -16.87 1.49 1.41
C CYS A 274 -18.08 1.35 0.45
N GLY A 275 -18.01 0.45 -0.53
CA GLY A 275 -19.03 0.31 -1.57
C GLY A 275 -19.02 1.47 -2.57
N THR A 276 -17.90 2.17 -2.71
CA THR A 276 -17.80 3.35 -3.58
C THR A 276 -17.03 2.99 -4.84
N PRO A 277 -17.69 3.08 -6.02
CA PRO A 277 -17.04 2.84 -7.29
C PRO A 277 -15.95 3.87 -7.58
N VAL A 278 -15.01 3.50 -8.44
CA VAL A 278 -13.84 4.32 -8.71
C VAL A 278 -13.68 4.65 -10.19
N ILE A 279 -13.12 5.83 -10.50
CA ILE A 279 -12.75 6.23 -11.85
C ILE A 279 -11.27 6.54 -11.85
N THR A 280 -10.48 5.75 -12.60
CA THR A 280 -9.04 5.80 -12.61
C THR A 280 -8.48 5.93 -14.02
N THR A 281 -7.18 6.19 -14.15
CA THR A 281 -6.45 5.95 -15.40
C THR A 281 -6.31 4.46 -15.67
N ASP A 282 -6.13 4.09 -16.96
CA ASP A 282 -6.02 2.68 -17.41
C ASP A 282 -4.55 2.23 -17.47
N TRP A 283 -3.83 2.40 -16.35
CA TRP A 283 -2.47 1.92 -16.18
C TRP A 283 -2.09 1.72 -14.71
N GLY A 284 -0.90 1.19 -14.48
CA GLY A 284 -0.41 0.89 -13.12
C GLY A 284 -1.23 -0.18 -12.44
N GLY A 285 -1.22 -0.22 -11.12
CA GLY A 285 -1.96 -1.17 -10.28
C GLY A 285 -3.48 -1.05 -10.38
N PHE A 286 -4.00 0.02 -11.00
CA PHE A 286 -5.43 0.15 -11.25
C PHE A 286 -5.97 -0.90 -12.23
N VAL A 287 -5.10 -1.39 -13.13
CA VAL A 287 -5.47 -2.47 -14.07
C VAL A 287 -5.82 -3.76 -13.32
N ASP A 288 -5.17 -3.99 -12.18
CA ASP A 288 -5.40 -5.16 -11.34
C ASP A 288 -6.55 -4.96 -10.33
N SER A 289 -6.77 -3.71 -9.88
CA SER A 289 -7.69 -3.41 -8.77
C SER A 289 -9.07 -2.93 -9.20
N VAL A 290 -9.25 -2.49 -10.46
CA VAL A 290 -10.53 -1.97 -10.96
C VAL A 290 -11.10 -2.86 -12.07
N VAL A 291 -12.31 -3.38 -11.87
CA VAL A 291 -13.07 -4.16 -12.84
C VAL A 291 -14.04 -3.23 -13.56
N PRO A 292 -13.80 -2.92 -14.87
CA PRO A 292 -14.64 -2.00 -15.62
C PRO A 292 -16.11 -2.43 -15.65
N GLY A 293 -17.02 -1.50 -15.36
CA GLY A 293 -18.47 -1.76 -15.34
C GLY A 293 -18.96 -2.53 -14.11
N VAL A 294 -18.08 -2.88 -13.18
CA VAL A 294 -18.42 -3.60 -11.93
C VAL A 294 -18.02 -2.79 -10.70
N THR A 295 -16.72 -2.48 -10.57
CA THR A 295 -16.20 -1.72 -9.41
C THR A 295 -15.81 -0.29 -9.78
N GLY A 296 -15.93 0.09 -11.04
CA GLY A 296 -15.55 1.40 -11.52
C GLY A 296 -15.27 1.42 -13.01
N TYR A 297 -14.48 2.41 -13.45
CA TYR A 297 -14.03 2.54 -14.82
C TYR A 297 -12.57 2.94 -14.89
N ARG A 298 -11.88 2.50 -15.95
CA ARG A 298 -10.50 2.87 -16.28
C ARG A 298 -10.49 3.67 -17.58
N CYS A 299 -9.93 4.87 -17.54
CA CYS A 299 -10.05 5.89 -18.58
C CYS A 299 -8.68 6.30 -19.14
N LYS A 300 -8.62 6.76 -20.39
CA LYS A 300 -7.38 7.17 -21.07
C LYS A 300 -7.38 8.63 -21.53
N ASP A 301 -8.55 9.25 -21.61
CA ASP A 301 -8.72 10.62 -22.09
C ASP A 301 -9.89 11.32 -21.38
N PHE A 302 -9.97 12.64 -21.55
CA PHE A 302 -11.01 13.45 -20.93
C PHE A 302 -12.43 12.96 -21.25
N LYS A 303 -12.68 12.55 -22.50
CA LYS A 303 -14.00 12.07 -22.94
C LYS A 303 -14.41 10.81 -22.17
N SER A 304 -13.52 9.83 -22.06
CA SER A 304 -13.81 8.59 -21.31
C SER A 304 -14.00 8.85 -19.81
N PHE A 305 -13.30 9.83 -19.22
CA PHE A 305 -13.56 10.26 -17.85
C PHE A 305 -14.95 10.89 -17.68
N VAL A 306 -15.39 11.74 -18.62
CA VAL A 306 -16.72 12.32 -18.60
C VAL A 306 -17.81 11.25 -18.77
N GLU A 307 -17.65 10.32 -19.71
CA GLU A 307 -18.57 9.22 -19.93
C GLU A 307 -18.68 8.31 -18.69
N ALA A 308 -17.54 7.93 -18.11
CA ALA A 308 -17.49 7.16 -16.88
C ALA A 308 -18.19 7.87 -15.71
N ALA A 309 -17.88 9.15 -15.51
CA ALA A 309 -18.47 9.97 -14.44
C ALA A 309 -19.99 10.17 -14.61
N SER A 310 -20.47 10.21 -15.85
CA SER A 310 -21.90 10.32 -16.14
C SER A 310 -22.69 9.05 -15.81
N THR A 311 -22.04 7.88 -15.81
CA THR A 311 -22.69 6.57 -15.66
C THR A 311 -22.32 5.81 -14.38
N VAL A 312 -21.33 6.30 -13.63
CA VAL A 312 -20.81 5.62 -12.43
C VAL A 312 -21.88 5.35 -11.37
N HIS A 313 -22.92 6.19 -11.29
CA HIS A 313 -24.05 6.03 -10.38
C HIS A 313 -24.94 4.81 -10.70
N LEU A 314 -24.74 4.17 -11.84
CA LEU A 314 -25.45 2.94 -12.22
C LEU A 314 -24.76 1.67 -11.70
N LEU A 315 -23.54 1.80 -11.15
CA LEU A 315 -22.82 0.68 -10.57
C LEU A 315 -23.36 0.35 -9.19
N GLU A 316 -23.47 -0.95 -8.93
CA GLU A 316 -23.97 -1.46 -7.64
C GLU A 316 -22.90 -1.37 -6.56
N PRO A 317 -23.10 -0.63 -5.46
CA PRO A 317 -22.12 -0.49 -4.37
C PRO A 317 -21.68 -1.82 -3.75
N GLN A 318 -22.57 -2.78 -3.63
CA GLN A 318 -22.27 -4.10 -3.09
C GLN A 318 -21.19 -4.83 -3.91
N ASN A 319 -21.19 -4.69 -5.24
CA ASN A 319 -20.16 -5.30 -6.08
C ASN A 319 -18.75 -4.77 -5.76
N CYS A 320 -18.63 -3.48 -5.43
CA CYS A 320 -17.36 -2.89 -4.99
C CYS A 320 -16.89 -3.53 -3.69
N ARG A 321 -17.79 -3.63 -2.69
CA ARG A 321 -17.50 -4.24 -1.40
C ARG A 321 -17.09 -5.70 -1.54
N ASP A 322 -17.86 -6.48 -2.30
CA ASP A 322 -17.61 -7.91 -2.51
C ASP A 322 -16.25 -8.15 -3.18
N TRP A 323 -15.94 -7.35 -4.20
CA TRP A 323 -14.63 -7.41 -4.86
C TRP A 323 -13.48 -7.11 -3.90
N ALA A 324 -13.59 -6.04 -3.11
CA ALA A 324 -12.57 -5.67 -2.13
C ALA A 324 -12.38 -6.77 -1.07
N MET A 325 -13.47 -7.33 -0.54
CA MET A 325 -13.45 -8.42 0.43
C MET A 325 -12.74 -9.67 -0.10
N GLN A 326 -13.04 -10.05 -1.35
CA GLN A 326 -12.50 -11.26 -1.99
C GLN A 326 -11.03 -11.13 -2.41
N ASN A 327 -10.52 -9.92 -2.58
CA ASN A 327 -9.18 -9.71 -3.14
C ASN A 327 -8.20 -9.04 -2.18
N PHE A 328 -8.67 -8.19 -1.26
CA PHE A 328 -7.83 -7.28 -0.49
C PHE A 328 -8.03 -7.39 1.03
N SER A 329 -8.97 -8.22 1.51
CA SER A 329 -9.14 -8.41 2.97
C SER A 329 -7.89 -9.03 3.61
N ASP A 330 -7.64 -8.69 4.86
CA ASP A 330 -6.50 -9.20 5.63
C ASP A 330 -6.42 -10.75 5.57
N GLU A 331 -7.56 -11.43 5.67
CA GLU A 331 -7.60 -12.90 5.60
C GLU A 331 -7.11 -13.42 4.24
N VAL A 332 -7.68 -12.90 3.15
CA VAL A 332 -7.36 -13.35 1.79
C VAL A 332 -5.89 -13.09 1.45
N VAL A 333 -5.41 -11.90 1.76
CA VAL A 333 -4.04 -11.51 1.44
C VAL A 333 -3.02 -12.30 2.26
N HIS A 334 -3.26 -12.51 3.56
CA HIS A 334 -2.33 -13.26 4.40
C HIS A 334 -2.40 -14.79 4.17
N ASN A 335 -3.47 -15.30 3.58
CA ASN A 335 -3.49 -16.66 3.04
C ASN A 335 -2.58 -16.78 1.80
N LYS A 336 -2.54 -15.76 0.92
CA LYS A 336 -1.59 -15.71 -0.20
C LYS A 336 -0.13 -15.63 0.30
N PHE A 337 0.14 -14.81 1.31
CA PHE A 337 1.47 -14.75 1.94
C PHE A 337 1.89 -16.11 2.50
N ASP A 338 1.02 -16.80 3.25
CA ASP A 338 1.36 -18.12 3.80
C ASP A 338 1.67 -19.13 2.70
N ALA A 339 0.83 -19.21 1.67
CA ALA A 339 1.05 -20.11 0.53
C ALA A 339 2.38 -19.82 -0.17
N TRP A 340 2.68 -18.53 -0.41
CA TRP A 340 3.93 -18.10 -1.04
C TRP A 340 5.17 -18.42 -0.19
N LEU A 341 5.14 -18.12 1.11
CA LEU A 341 6.24 -18.47 2.02
C LEU A 341 6.46 -19.97 2.10
N GLN A 342 5.39 -20.77 2.14
CA GLN A 342 5.50 -22.23 2.10
C GLN A 342 6.18 -22.73 0.81
N LYS A 343 5.83 -22.13 -0.35
CA LYS A 343 6.47 -22.43 -1.64
C LYS A 343 7.99 -22.13 -1.59
N ILE A 344 8.39 -20.99 -1.01
CA ILE A 344 9.80 -20.60 -0.85
C ILE A 344 10.53 -21.58 0.10
N ILE A 345 9.95 -21.87 1.26
CA ILE A 345 10.54 -22.73 2.29
C ILE A 345 10.76 -24.17 1.76
N ARG A 346 9.79 -24.70 1.01
CA ARG A 346 9.87 -26.06 0.44
C ARG A 346 10.71 -26.11 -0.82
N LYS A 347 11.03 -24.96 -1.41
CA LYS A 347 11.64 -24.85 -2.74
C LYS A 347 10.81 -25.55 -3.84
N ASP A 348 9.48 -25.51 -3.66
CA ASP A 348 8.52 -26.18 -4.54
C ASP A 348 8.28 -25.32 -5.79
N PHE A 349 9.05 -25.55 -6.86
CA PHE A 349 8.71 -24.93 -8.13
C PHE A 349 8.68 -25.91 -9.33
N TYR A 350 9.31 -27.09 -9.19
CA TYR A 350 9.17 -28.21 -10.11
C TYR A 350 9.08 -29.50 -9.33
N HIS A 351 7.98 -30.22 -9.51
CA HIS A 351 7.90 -31.64 -9.20
C HIS A 351 8.16 -32.40 -10.50
N VAL A 352 9.38 -32.91 -10.69
CA VAL A 352 9.70 -33.87 -11.72
C VAL A 352 9.39 -35.25 -11.22
#